data_4b132c224c059137da6babb150a1f913
#
_entry.id   4b132c224c059137da6babb150a1f913
#
_cell.length_a   1.000
_cell.length_b   1.000
_cell.length_c   1.000
_cell.angle_alpha   90.00
_cell.angle_beta   90.00
_cell.angle_gamma   90.00
#
_symmetry.space_group_name_H-M   'P 1'
#
loop_
_entity.id
_entity.type
_entity.pdbx_description
1 polymer ?
#
loop_
_entity_poly.entity_id
_entity_poly.type
_entity_poly.pdbx_seq_one_letter_code
_entity_poly.pdbx_strand_id
1 'polypeptide(L)'
;MERGWDIYHIYCDEDYSGADRLRPDFNRMIQAAQEKKFQIILCKSQSRFTRDMELVEKYIHGLFPIWGIRFIAVADNADTEVKGNKKARQINGLVNEWYLEDLSENIRMVFDMKRRQGQYIGGFPIYGYRKDPDNKGHL
;
A
#
# COMPACT_ATOMS: atom_id res chain seq x y z
N MET A 1 12.73 0.28 24.39
CA MET A 1 11.42 -0.20 23.93
C MET A 1 10.83 -1.14 24.97
N GLU A 2 9.55 -1.00 25.26
CA GLU A 2 8.89 -1.78 26.34
C GLU A 2 8.91 -3.32 26.11
N ARG A 3 9.21 -3.79 24.91
CA ARG A 3 9.24 -5.22 24.58
C ARG A 3 10.65 -5.83 24.47
N GLY A 4 11.71 -5.05 24.72
CA GLY A 4 13.09 -5.55 24.66
C GLY A 4 13.55 -5.96 23.24
N TRP A 5 12.96 -5.38 22.20
CA TRP A 5 13.36 -5.63 20.82
C TRP A 5 14.38 -4.58 20.35
N ASP A 6 15.38 -5.04 19.61
CA ASP A 6 16.35 -4.16 18.96
C ASP A 6 15.92 -3.89 17.51
N ILE A 7 16.07 -2.63 17.07
CA ILE A 7 15.79 -2.24 15.70
C ILE A 7 17.00 -2.57 14.83
N TYR A 8 16.83 -3.54 13.92
CA TYR A 8 17.84 -3.86 12.93
C TYR A 8 17.96 -2.78 11.86
N HIS A 9 16.86 -2.41 11.23
CA HIS A 9 16.81 -1.41 10.17
C HIS A 9 15.40 -0.87 9.95
N ILE A 10 15.30 0.37 9.44
CA ILE A 10 14.03 0.98 9.00
C ILE A 10 14.07 1.09 7.48
N TYR A 11 13.16 0.40 6.81
CA TYR A 11 12.99 0.44 5.37
C TYR A 11 11.87 1.40 5.02
N CYS A 12 12.12 2.35 4.12
CA CYS A 12 11.16 3.37 3.75
C CYS A 12 11.24 3.63 2.24
N ASP A 13 10.16 3.32 1.54
CA ASP A 13 9.99 3.67 0.14
C ASP A 13 9.13 4.94 0.05
N GLU A 14 9.76 6.09 -0.06
CA GLU A 14 9.11 7.34 -0.38
C GLU A 14 8.67 7.31 -1.86
N ASP A 15 7.54 7.95 -2.15
CA ASP A 15 6.96 8.06 -3.51
C ASP A 15 6.44 6.74 -4.15
N TYR A 16 6.44 5.63 -3.44
CA TYR A 16 5.90 4.36 -3.93
C TYR A 16 4.57 3.98 -3.27
N SER A 17 3.63 3.51 -4.08
CA SER A 17 2.38 2.93 -3.58
C SER A 17 2.61 1.53 -2.99
N GLY A 18 1.76 1.14 -2.04
CA GLY A 18 1.73 -0.25 -1.55
C GLY A 18 1.35 -1.30 -2.61
N ALA A 19 0.82 -0.86 -3.76
CA ALA A 19 0.54 -1.70 -4.94
C ALA A 19 1.71 -1.76 -5.93
N ASP A 20 2.73 -0.90 -5.77
CA ASP A 20 3.89 -0.88 -6.66
C ASP A 20 4.86 -2.02 -6.32
N ARG A 21 5.30 -2.74 -7.36
CA ARG A 21 6.28 -3.83 -7.22
C ARG A 21 7.73 -3.35 -7.35
N LEU A 22 7.95 -2.13 -7.86
CA LEU A 22 9.27 -1.52 -8.03
C LEU A 22 9.69 -0.71 -6.80
N ARG A 23 9.57 -1.29 -5.61
CA ARG A 23 9.91 -0.68 -4.33
C ARG A 23 11.31 -1.13 -3.88
N PRO A 24 12.36 -0.29 -4.04
CA PRO A 24 13.74 -0.72 -3.79
C PRO A 24 13.96 -1.12 -2.33
N ASP A 25 13.49 -0.36 -1.36
CA ASP A 25 13.66 -0.69 0.05
C ASP A 25 12.83 -1.89 0.49
N PHE A 26 11.64 -2.07 -0.06
CA PHE A 26 10.85 -3.28 0.12
C PHE A 26 11.62 -4.53 -0.36
N ASN A 27 12.21 -4.47 -1.55
CA ASN A 27 12.98 -5.58 -2.10
C ASN A 27 14.24 -5.87 -1.28
N ARG A 28 14.94 -4.83 -0.78
CA ARG A 28 16.09 -4.97 0.14
C ARG A 28 15.68 -5.62 1.46
N MET A 29 14.51 -5.23 2.01
CA MET A 29 13.95 -5.86 3.20
C MET A 29 13.66 -7.34 2.97
N ILE A 30 13.04 -7.70 1.85
CA ILE A 30 12.76 -9.11 1.50
C ILE A 30 14.06 -9.91 1.38
N GLN A 31 15.08 -9.37 0.74
CA GLN A 31 16.38 -10.02 0.65
C GLN A 31 17.01 -10.23 2.04
N ALA A 32 16.99 -9.22 2.91
CA ALA A 32 17.49 -9.33 4.27
C ALA A 32 16.69 -10.35 5.11
N ALA A 33 15.39 -10.45 4.87
CA ALA A 33 14.51 -11.44 5.47
C ALA A 33 14.89 -12.86 5.04
N GLN A 34 15.15 -13.06 3.76
CA GLN A 34 15.62 -14.35 3.22
C GLN A 34 16.98 -14.75 3.82
N GLU A 35 17.86 -13.80 4.03
CA GLU A 35 19.17 -13.99 4.68
C GLU A 35 19.05 -14.13 6.22
N LYS A 36 17.81 -14.09 6.77
CA LYS A 36 17.52 -14.21 8.21
C LYS A 36 18.24 -13.20 9.11
N LYS A 37 18.42 -11.97 8.60
CA LYS A 37 19.11 -10.89 9.34
C LYS A 37 18.27 -10.35 10.51
N PHE A 38 16.98 -10.59 10.51
CA PHE A 38 16.04 -10.22 11.58
C PHE A 38 14.93 -11.27 11.70
N GLN A 39 14.14 -11.19 12.78
CA GLN A 39 13.09 -12.18 13.10
C GLN A 39 11.69 -11.58 13.02
N ILE A 40 11.56 -10.25 13.07
CA ILE A 40 10.26 -9.57 13.13
C ILE A 40 10.21 -8.48 12.07
N ILE A 41 9.11 -8.42 11.31
CA ILE A 41 8.73 -7.30 10.48
C ILE A 41 7.56 -6.58 11.15
N LEU A 42 7.74 -5.31 11.46
CA LEU A 42 6.73 -4.46 12.05
C LEU A 42 6.32 -3.35 11.07
N CYS A 43 5.04 -3.24 10.77
CA CYS A 43 4.50 -2.17 9.96
C CYS A 43 3.25 -1.55 10.60
N LYS A 44 2.88 -0.36 10.15
CA LYS A 44 1.67 0.32 10.63
C LYS A 44 0.41 -0.47 10.27
N SER A 45 0.30 -0.87 9.00
CA SER A 45 -0.82 -1.65 8.47
C SER A 45 -0.35 -2.56 7.34
N GLN A 46 -1.13 -3.61 7.06
CA GLN A 46 -0.84 -4.53 5.95
C GLN A 46 -0.80 -3.81 4.61
N SER A 47 -1.66 -2.79 4.40
CA SER A 47 -1.68 -1.97 3.19
C SER A 47 -0.40 -1.14 2.99
N ARG A 48 0.34 -0.85 4.05
CA ARG A 48 1.67 -0.21 3.96
C ARG A 48 2.76 -1.20 3.58
N PHE A 49 2.62 -2.44 3.99
CA PHE A 49 3.50 -3.51 3.53
C PHE A 49 3.25 -3.81 2.05
N THR A 50 2.04 -4.21 1.69
CA THR A 50 1.60 -4.36 0.30
C THR A 50 0.07 -4.33 0.20
N ARG A 51 -0.44 -3.88 -0.95
CA ARG A 51 -1.85 -3.98 -1.34
C ARG A 51 -2.11 -5.10 -2.36
N ASP A 52 -1.05 -5.70 -2.85
CA ASP A 52 -1.11 -6.82 -3.80
C ASP A 52 -1.35 -8.12 -3.04
N MET A 53 -2.50 -8.75 -3.30
CA MET A 53 -2.91 -10.00 -2.63
C MET A 53 -1.94 -11.15 -2.92
N GLU A 54 -1.38 -11.20 -4.13
CA GLU A 54 -0.37 -12.19 -4.50
C GLU A 54 0.87 -12.09 -3.60
N LEU A 55 1.34 -10.88 -3.32
CA LEU A 55 2.48 -10.66 -2.42
C LEU A 55 2.14 -10.98 -0.96
N VAL A 56 0.91 -10.71 -0.51
CA VAL A 56 0.44 -11.10 0.82
C VAL A 56 0.50 -12.61 0.98
N GLU A 57 -0.07 -13.36 0.05
CA GLU A 57 -0.07 -14.82 0.09
C GLU A 57 1.35 -15.38 -0.02
N LYS A 58 2.16 -14.84 -0.94
CA LYS A 58 3.53 -15.30 -1.16
C LYS A 58 4.42 -15.09 0.07
N TYR A 59 4.41 -13.90 0.66
CA TYR A 59 5.34 -13.56 1.74
C TYR A 59 4.75 -13.80 3.12
N ILE A 60 3.61 -13.20 3.45
CA ILE A 60 3.07 -13.25 4.82
C ILE A 60 2.58 -14.65 5.18
N HIS A 61 1.91 -15.32 4.24
CA HIS A 61 1.35 -16.65 4.48
C HIS A 61 2.26 -17.79 4.00
N GLY A 62 3.16 -17.52 3.06
CA GLY A 62 4.07 -18.51 2.47
C GLY A 62 5.48 -18.49 3.05
N LEU A 63 6.28 -17.52 2.64
CA LEU A 63 7.74 -17.52 2.88
C LEU A 63 8.13 -17.09 4.30
N PHE A 64 7.47 -16.11 4.91
CA PHE A 64 7.84 -15.64 6.25
C PHE A 64 7.74 -16.74 7.32
N PRO A 65 6.69 -17.58 7.36
CA PRO A 65 6.68 -18.73 8.26
C PRO A 65 7.85 -19.71 8.03
N ILE A 66 8.22 -19.96 6.77
CA ILE A 66 9.35 -20.83 6.42
C ILE A 66 10.67 -20.22 6.86
N TRP A 67 10.84 -18.91 6.73
CA TRP A 67 12.05 -18.20 7.16
C TRP A 67 12.10 -17.94 8.67
N GLY A 68 11.03 -18.25 9.40
CA GLY A 68 10.92 -18.00 10.83
C GLY A 68 10.71 -16.52 11.16
N ILE A 69 10.08 -15.75 10.26
CA ILE A 69 9.81 -14.33 10.43
C ILE A 69 8.38 -14.11 10.90
N ARG A 70 8.23 -13.38 12.00
CA ARG A 70 6.96 -12.90 12.51
C ARG A 70 6.60 -11.57 11.84
N PHE A 71 5.41 -11.49 11.28
CA PHE A 71 4.87 -10.26 10.70
C PHE A 71 3.81 -9.65 11.61
N ILE A 72 3.94 -8.35 11.90
CA ILE A 72 3.02 -7.61 12.76
C ILE A 72 2.58 -6.34 12.04
N ALA A 73 1.26 -6.17 11.86
CA ALA A 73 0.64 -4.94 11.39
C ALA A 73 -0.22 -4.35 12.52
N VAL A 74 0.22 -3.23 13.09
CA VAL A 74 -0.32 -2.69 14.34
C VAL A 74 -1.77 -2.23 14.20
N ALA A 75 -2.08 -1.45 13.15
CA ALA A 75 -3.42 -0.89 12.94
C ALA A 75 -4.46 -1.97 12.58
N ASP A 76 -4.03 -3.04 11.92
CA ASP A 76 -4.91 -4.14 11.51
C ASP A 76 -5.02 -5.22 12.60
N ASN A 77 -4.32 -5.04 13.71
CA ASN A 77 -4.19 -6.05 14.78
C ASN A 77 -3.80 -7.43 14.23
N ALA A 78 -2.98 -7.44 13.19
CA ALA A 78 -2.54 -8.65 12.48
C ALA A 78 -1.16 -9.07 12.97
N ASP A 79 -1.08 -10.30 13.46
CA ASP A 79 0.15 -10.90 13.98
C ASP A 79 0.20 -12.36 13.55
N THR A 80 1.27 -12.75 12.86
CA THR A 80 1.40 -14.12 12.34
C THR A 80 1.65 -15.17 13.42
N GLU A 81 2.07 -14.76 14.61
CA GLU A 81 2.24 -15.67 15.75
C GLU A 81 0.89 -16.06 16.38
N VAL A 82 -0.12 -15.19 16.25
CA VAL A 82 -1.46 -15.46 16.78
C VAL A 82 -2.23 -16.37 15.81
N LYS A 83 -2.49 -17.60 16.22
CA LYS A 83 -3.31 -18.55 15.47
C LYS A 83 -4.74 -17.98 15.32
N GLY A 84 -5.26 -17.99 14.11
CA GLY A 84 -6.62 -17.47 13.78
C GLY A 84 -6.63 -16.13 13.04
N ASN A 85 -5.57 -15.33 13.10
CA ASN A 85 -5.49 -14.06 12.37
C ASN A 85 -5.25 -14.23 10.85
N LYS A 86 -4.98 -15.44 10.35
CA LYS A 86 -4.74 -15.67 8.92
C LYS A 86 -5.92 -15.21 8.06
N LYS A 87 -7.14 -15.61 8.42
CA LYS A 87 -8.36 -15.22 7.70
C LYS A 87 -8.56 -13.70 7.71
N ALA A 88 -8.36 -13.05 8.86
CA ALA A 88 -8.46 -11.59 8.97
C ALA A 88 -7.44 -10.88 8.08
N ARG A 89 -6.19 -11.36 8.02
CA ARG A 89 -5.15 -10.81 7.15
C ARG A 89 -5.49 -10.97 5.67
N GLN A 90 -6.04 -12.12 5.28
CA GLN A 90 -6.49 -12.39 3.91
C GLN A 90 -7.64 -11.47 3.51
N ILE A 91 -8.64 -11.28 4.38
CA ILE A 91 -9.76 -10.36 4.16
C ILE A 91 -9.26 -8.92 4.04
N ASN A 92 -8.35 -8.47 4.92
CA ASN A 92 -7.77 -7.14 4.84
C ASN A 92 -7.00 -6.91 3.54
N GLY A 93 -6.26 -7.90 3.05
CA GLY A 93 -5.57 -7.86 1.76
C GLY A 93 -6.55 -7.66 0.61
N LEU A 94 -7.63 -8.44 0.58
CA LEU A 94 -8.66 -8.37 -0.44
C LEU A 94 -9.43 -7.04 -0.42
N VAL A 95 -9.80 -6.55 0.77
CA VAL A 95 -10.46 -5.24 0.94
C VAL A 95 -9.57 -4.10 0.45
N ASN A 96 -8.28 -4.15 0.72
CA ASN A 96 -7.32 -3.14 0.25
C ASN A 96 -7.20 -3.13 -1.28
N GLU A 97 -7.25 -4.29 -1.93
CA GLU A 97 -7.23 -4.42 -3.39
C GLU A 97 -8.51 -3.86 -4.01
N TRP A 98 -9.68 -4.26 -3.52
CA TRP A 98 -10.98 -3.73 -3.95
C TRP A 98 -11.08 -2.22 -3.77
N TYR A 99 -10.57 -1.67 -2.67
CA TYR A 99 -10.56 -0.23 -2.45
C TYR A 99 -9.81 0.54 -3.56
N LEU A 100 -8.70 -0.02 -4.06
CA LEU A 100 -7.95 0.60 -5.17
C LEU A 100 -8.73 0.55 -6.48
N GLU A 101 -9.42 -0.55 -6.76
CA GLU A 101 -10.27 -0.69 -7.96
C GLU A 101 -11.42 0.31 -7.91
N ASP A 102 -12.19 0.34 -6.82
CA ASP A 102 -13.31 1.27 -6.61
C ASP A 102 -12.87 2.72 -6.70
N LEU A 103 -11.72 3.07 -6.11
CA LEU A 103 -11.17 4.42 -6.19
C LEU A 103 -10.84 4.82 -7.64
N SER A 104 -10.25 3.93 -8.41
CA SER A 104 -9.93 4.15 -9.83
C SER A 104 -11.20 4.37 -10.66
N GLU A 105 -12.22 3.55 -10.46
CA GLU A 105 -13.50 3.68 -11.16
C GLU A 105 -14.21 4.98 -10.80
N ASN A 106 -14.27 5.33 -9.53
CA ASN A 106 -14.88 6.58 -9.06
C ASN A 106 -14.19 7.81 -9.66
N ILE A 107 -12.86 7.83 -9.72
CA ILE A 107 -12.10 8.92 -10.34
C ILE A 107 -12.44 9.02 -11.84
N ARG A 108 -12.51 7.91 -12.56
CA ARG A 108 -12.87 7.89 -13.98
C ARG A 108 -14.29 8.41 -14.21
N MET A 109 -15.26 7.97 -13.40
CA MET A 109 -16.65 8.44 -13.48
C MET A 109 -16.76 9.94 -13.24
N VAL A 110 -16.06 10.50 -12.24
CA VAL A 110 -16.05 11.93 -11.96
C VAL A 110 -15.43 12.71 -13.12
N PHE A 111 -14.34 12.23 -13.69
CA PHE A 111 -13.74 12.89 -14.85
C PHE A 111 -14.63 12.84 -16.09
N ASP A 112 -15.30 11.74 -16.36
CA ASP A 112 -16.22 11.62 -17.50
C ASP A 112 -17.45 12.51 -17.31
N MET A 113 -18.00 12.61 -16.10
CA MET A 113 -19.09 13.53 -15.79
C MET A 113 -18.66 14.98 -16.05
N LYS A 114 -17.49 15.39 -15.57
CA LYS A 114 -16.96 16.75 -15.77
C LYS A 114 -16.72 17.04 -17.25
N ARG A 115 -16.18 16.09 -18.03
CA ARG A 115 -16.01 16.24 -19.49
C ARG A 115 -17.33 16.42 -20.20
N ARG A 116 -18.37 15.64 -19.85
CA ARG A 116 -19.72 15.77 -20.43
C ARG A 116 -20.37 17.10 -20.11
N GLN A 117 -20.02 17.71 -18.98
CA GLN A 117 -20.45 19.06 -18.59
C GLN A 117 -19.60 20.17 -19.21
N GLY A 118 -18.64 19.84 -20.08
CA GLY A 118 -17.74 20.82 -20.71
C GLY A 118 -16.70 21.41 -19.77
N GLN A 119 -16.48 20.78 -18.61
CA GLN A 119 -15.50 21.26 -17.64
C GLN A 119 -14.08 20.82 -17.99
N TYR A 120 -13.13 21.71 -17.80
CA TYR A 120 -11.72 21.43 -17.93
C TYR A 120 -11.19 20.64 -16.72
N ILE A 121 -10.63 19.48 -16.97
CA ILE A 121 -10.17 18.57 -15.91
C ILE A 121 -8.64 18.57 -15.70
N GLY A 122 -7.89 19.28 -16.54
CA GLY A 122 -6.43 19.34 -16.44
C GLY A 122 -5.96 20.07 -15.18
N GLY A 123 -4.85 19.62 -14.61
CA GLY A 123 -4.23 20.27 -13.45
C GLY A 123 -3.76 21.69 -13.77
N PHE A 124 -3.17 21.90 -14.95
CA PHE A 124 -2.65 23.18 -15.43
C PHE A 124 -3.40 23.61 -16.69
N PRO A 125 -3.59 24.93 -16.93
CA PRO A 125 -4.18 25.42 -18.17
C PRO A 125 -3.25 25.11 -19.35
N ILE A 126 -3.84 24.90 -20.53
CA ILE A 126 -3.10 24.78 -21.77
C ILE A 126 -2.51 26.12 -22.19
N TYR A 127 -1.49 26.10 -23.04
CA TYR A 127 -0.83 27.32 -23.51
C TYR A 127 -1.84 28.28 -24.17
N GLY A 128 -1.78 29.55 -23.78
CA GLY A 128 -2.71 30.59 -24.26
C GLY A 128 -4.00 30.73 -23.44
N TYR A 129 -4.21 29.89 -22.43
CA TYR A 129 -5.38 29.94 -21.57
C TYR A 129 -4.98 30.16 -20.10
N ARG A 130 -5.91 30.68 -19.32
CA ARG A 130 -5.80 30.81 -17.87
C ARG A 130 -7.05 30.25 -17.24
N LYS A 131 -6.90 29.56 -16.10
CA LYS A 131 -8.07 29.09 -15.34
C LYS A 131 -8.88 30.26 -14.82
N ASP A 132 -10.20 30.14 -14.91
CA ASP A 132 -11.12 31.09 -14.31
C ASP A 132 -10.92 31.09 -12.78
N PRO A 133 -10.68 32.25 -12.14
CA PRO A 133 -10.50 32.34 -10.70
C PRO A 133 -11.75 31.93 -9.92
N ASP A 134 -12.94 32.14 -10.46
CA ASP A 134 -14.21 31.86 -9.80
C ASP A 134 -14.75 30.48 -10.12
N ASN A 135 -14.31 29.88 -11.24
CA ASN A 135 -14.71 28.54 -11.65
C ASN A 135 -13.53 27.72 -12.20
N LYS A 136 -12.94 26.90 -11.33
CA LYS A 136 -11.76 26.07 -11.68
C LYS A 136 -12.01 25.04 -12.80
N GLY A 137 -13.26 24.80 -13.18
CA GLY A 137 -13.65 23.94 -14.29
C GLY A 137 -13.67 24.65 -15.65
N HIS A 138 -13.35 25.94 -15.72
CA HIS A 138 -13.30 26.73 -16.94
C HIS A 138 -11.92 27.32 -17.20
N LEU A 139 -11.64 27.53 -18.48
CA LEU A 139 -10.42 28.19 -18.96
C LEU A 139 -10.77 29.59 -19.44
#